data_a8b2bedab26b00d3592204d3eabcd91f
#
_entry.id   a8b2bedab26b00d3592204d3eabcd91f
#
_cell.length_a   1.000
_cell.length_b   1.000
_cell.length_c   1.000
_cell.angle_alpha   90.00
_cell.angle_beta   90.00
_cell.angle_gamma   90.00
#
_symmetry.space_group_name_H-M   'P 1'
#
loop_
_entity.id
_entity.type
_entity.pdbx_description
1 polymer ?
#
loop_
_entity_poly.entity_id
_entity_poly.type
_entity_poly.pdbx_seq_one_letter_code
_entity_poly.pdbx_strand_id
1 'polypeptide(L)'
;AFTLLLSWRLESAAKTIEDAGSLKMQVYRLAYMASVRTPNAQIDNQIKEFERTLANVTQSDAIHPLIPSQMPLAYDLIQSMLLIDWESNIKPSLQHYERPTQIGLYRFAGNIELFLQAMENANEQNTLWLRRFQMAMMLMILVAAGLMIVWHYSWIIRPLEKLRDGVETISEGRFGVQID
;
A
#
# COMPACT_ATOMS: atom_id res chain seq x y z
N ALA A 1 -7.96 9.41 12.94
CA ALA A 1 -6.57 8.92 13.11
C ALA A 1 -6.23 7.82 12.09
N PHE A 2 -7.04 6.76 11.94
CA PHE A 2 -6.77 5.64 11.02
C PHE A 2 -6.77 6.06 9.54
N THR A 3 -7.71 6.90 9.11
CA THR A 3 -7.78 7.42 7.73
C THR A 3 -6.59 8.29 7.35
N LEU A 4 -6.06 9.08 8.28
CA LEU A 4 -4.85 9.89 8.06
C LEU A 4 -3.60 9.02 7.91
N LEU A 5 -3.48 7.96 8.69
CA LEU A 5 -2.37 7.01 8.62
C LEU A 5 -2.37 6.24 7.29
N LEU A 6 -3.55 5.86 6.81
CA LEU A 6 -3.72 5.22 5.51
C LEU A 6 -3.43 6.17 4.34
N SER A 7 -3.90 7.42 4.42
CA SER A 7 -3.62 8.44 3.40
C SER A 7 -2.12 8.70 3.29
N TRP A 8 -1.43 8.84 4.41
CA TRP A 8 0.02 9.03 4.44
C TRP A 8 0.79 7.83 3.86
N ARG A 9 0.35 6.60 4.16
CA ARG A 9 0.97 5.38 3.60
C ARG A 9 0.78 5.28 2.08
N LEU A 10 -0.39 5.61 1.57
CA LEU A 10 -0.66 5.61 0.12
C LEU A 10 0.17 6.67 -0.61
N GLU A 11 0.30 7.86 -0.02
CA GLU A 11 1.11 8.95 -0.57
C GLU A 11 2.60 8.59 -0.58
N SER A 12 3.11 7.98 0.49
CA SER A 12 4.50 7.52 0.53
C SER A 12 4.78 6.36 -0.42
N ALA A 13 3.84 5.44 -0.62
CA ALA A 13 3.97 4.36 -1.61
C ALA A 13 4.01 4.90 -3.04
N ALA A 14 3.14 5.86 -3.39
CA ALA A 14 3.15 6.49 -4.70
C ALA A 14 4.48 7.20 -5.00
N LYS A 15 5.01 7.94 -4.02
CA LYS A 15 6.32 8.59 -4.15
C LYS A 15 7.46 7.58 -4.33
N THR A 16 7.44 6.48 -3.59
CA THR A 16 8.47 5.44 -3.71
C THR A 16 8.43 4.77 -5.08
N ILE A 17 7.24 4.55 -5.67
CA ILE A 17 7.08 4.02 -7.03
C ILE A 17 7.59 5.03 -8.07
N GLU A 18 7.32 6.32 -7.90
CA GLU A 18 7.85 7.39 -8.76
C GLU A 18 9.37 7.45 -8.69
N ASP A 19 9.95 7.42 -7.49
CA ASP A 19 11.41 7.37 -7.29
C ASP A 19 12.02 6.12 -7.95
N ALA A 20 11.39 4.95 -7.83
CA ALA A 20 11.82 3.72 -8.50
C ALA A 20 11.77 3.85 -10.03
N GLY A 21 10.73 4.48 -10.57
CA GLY A 21 10.62 4.79 -12.01
C GLY A 21 11.76 5.68 -12.49
N SER A 22 12.23 6.61 -11.66
CA SER A 22 13.33 7.53 -12.00
C SER A 22 14.70 6.82 -12.10
N LEU A 23 14.90 5.70 -11.39
CA LEU A 23 16.18 4.97 -11.38
C LEU A 23 16.64 4.55 -12.77
N LYS A 24 15.71 4.12 -13.62
CA LYS A 24 16.01 3.73 -14.99
C LYS A 24 16.58 4.90 -15.82
N MET A 25 16.00 6.08 -15.69
CA MET A 25 16.51 7.28 -16.34
C MET A 25 17.85 7.72 -15.79
N GLN A 26 18.04 7.61 -14.48
CA GLN A 26 19.29 7.99 -13.82
C GLN A 26 20.46 7.10 -14.27
N VAL A 27 20.26 5.78 -14.40
CA VAL A 27 21.32 4.87 -14.87
C VAL A 27 21.68 5.10 -16.33
N TYR A 28 20.72 5.40 -17.20
CA TYR A 28 21.03 5.77 -18.58
C TYR A 28 21.78 7.11 -18.66
N ARG A 29 21.40 8.07 -17.81
CA ARG A 29 22.11 9.35 -17.69
C ARG A 29 23.55 9.14 -17.25
N LEU A 30 23.82 8.31 -16.24
CA LEU A 30 25.16 7.94 -15.79
C LEU A 30 25.97 7.30 -16.92
N ALA A 31 25.40 6.33 -17.64
CA ALA A 31 26.06 5.69 -18.77
C ALA A 31 26.38 6.69 -19.90
N TYR A 32 25.48 7.64 -20.16
CA TYR A 32 25.74 8.72 -21.11
C TYR A 32 26.86 9.64 -20.65
N MET A 33 26.83 10.10 -19.40
CA MET A 33 27.86 10.99 -18.85
C MET A 33 29.24 10.34 -18.92
N ALA A 34 29.37 9.04 -18.62
CA ALA A 34 30.62 8.29 -18.79
C ALA A 34 31.07 8.20 -20.26
N SER A 35 30.13 8.18 -21.24
CA SER A 35 30.45 8.10 -22.66
C SER A 35 30.95 9.42 -23.27
N VAL A 36 30.48 10.56 -22.75
CA VAL A 36 30.83 11.90 -23.28
C VAL A 36 31.95 12.59 -22.52
N ARG A 37 32.70 11.86 -21.67
CA ARG A 37 33.80 12.37 -20.85
C ARG A 37 33.40 13.59 -19.99
N THR A 38 32.23 13.51 -19.36
CA THR A 38 31.80 14.49 -18.36
C THR A 38 32.84 14.60 -17.22
N PRO A 39 33.03 15.77 -16.59
CA PRO A 39 33.93 15.91 -15.45
C PRO A 39 33.63 14.88 -14.34
N ASN A 40 34.67 14.21 -13.85
CA ASN A 40 34.56 13.11 -12.86
C ASN A 40 33.71 13.50 -11.64
N ALA A 41 33.89 14.72 -11.11
CA ALA A 41 33.11 15.20 -9.98
C ALA A 41 31.58 15.22 -10.24
N GLN A 42 31.14 15.40 -11.49
CA GLN A 42 29.72 15.37 -11.82
C GLN A 42 29.20 13.93 -11.89
N ILE A 43 30.02 12.99 -12.38
CA ILE A 43 29.71 11.55 -12.39
C ILE A 43 29.58 11.06 -10.96
N ASP A 44 30.54 11.39 -10.08
CA ASP A 44 30.53 11.00 -8.67
C ASP A 44 29.29 11.54 -7.93
N ASN A 45 28.90 12.77 -8.19
CA ASN A 45 27.69 13.34 -7.61
C ASN A 45 26.43 12.62 -8.10
N GLN A 46 26.37 12.28 -9.37
CA GLN A 46 25.23 11.56 -9.95
C GLN A 46 25.16 10.11 -9.44
N ILE A 47 26.31 9.44 -9.20
CA ILE A 47 26.37 8.12 -8.55
C ILE A 47 25.77 8.22 -7.14
N LYS A 48 26.19 9.21 -6.34
CA LYS A 48 25.65 9.42 -4.99
C LYS A 48 24.15 9.69 -4.98
N GLU A 49 23.66 10.47 -5.94
CA GLU A 49 22.24 10.74 -6.09
C GLU A 49 21.45 9.47 -6.44
N PHE A 50 21.97 8.67 -7.38
CA PHE A 50 21.40 7.38 -7.73
C PHE A 50 21.36 6.43 -6.53
N GLU A 51 22.47 6.28 -5.81
CA GLU A 51 22.56 5.43 -4.61
C GLU A 51 21.60 5.87 -3.51
N ARG A 52 21.43 7.17 -3.32
CA ARG A 52 20.45 7.71 -2.37
C ARG A 52 19.05 7.37 -2.78
N THR A 53 18.69 7.51 -4.06
CA THR A 53 17.37 7.13 -4.57
C THR A 53 17.15 5.64 -4.43
N LEU A 54 18.14 4.82 -4.81
CA LEU A 54 18.11 3.37 -4.68
C LEU A 54 17.91 2.92 -3.22
N ALA A 55 18.66 3.52 -2.28
CA ALA A 55 18.52 3.23 -0.86
C ALA A 55 17.12 3.64 -0.32
N ASN A 56 16.63 4.82 -0.69
CA ASN A 56 15.29 5.27 -0.30
C ASN A 56 14.20 4.30 -0.78
N VAL A 57 14.31 3.82 -2.01
CA VAL A 57 13.34 2.91 -2.61
C VAL A 57 13.42 1.51 -1.98
N THR A 58 14.63 0.98 -1.79
CA THR A 58 14.82 -0.38 -1.26
C THR A 58 14.60 -0.47 0.26
N GLN A 59 14.74 0.62 1.00
CA GLN A 59 14.54 0.67 2.46
C GLN A 59 13.15 1.20 2.85
N SER A 60 12.29 1.51 1.87
CA SER A 60 10.98 2.07 2.15
C SER A 60 10.01 1.03 2.70
N ASP A 61 9.54 1.24 3.93
CA ASP A 61 8.48 0.43 4.56
C ASP A 61 7.09 0.65 3.91
N ALA A 62 6.98 1.65 3.03
CA ALA A 62 5.69 2.02 2.43
C ALA A 62 5.09 0.92 1.53
N ILE A 63 5.94 0.06 0.97
CA ILE A 63 5.56 -0.99 0.01
C ILE A 63 5.46 -2.36 0.68
N HIS A 64 5.93 -2.49 1.93
CA HIS A 64 5.76 -3.75 2.65
C HIS A 64 4.28 -4.10 2.80
N PRO A 65 3.89 -5.36 2.49
CA PRO A 65 2.51 -5.79 2.59
C PRO A 65 2.01 -5.65 4.03
N LEU A 66 0.75 -5.21 4.17
CA LEU A 66 0.09 -5.08 5.47
C LEU A 66 -0.04 -6.42 6.18
N ILE A 67 0.05 -7.52 5.43
CA ILE A 67 0.03 -8.88 5.95
C ILE A 67 1.36 -9.56 5.58
N PRO A 68 2.25 -9.84 6.55
CA PRO A 68 3.57 -10.42 6.30
C PRO A 68 3.56 -11.75 5.53
N SER A 69 2.47 -12.52 5.61
CA SER A 69 2.31 -13.80 4.93
C SER A 69 2.13 -13.71 3.41
N GLN A 70 1.96 -12.51 2.86
CA GLN A 70 1.72 -12.27 1.44
C GLN A 70 2.91 -11.63 0.71
N MET A 71 4.07 -11.49 1.38
CA MET A 71 5.26 -10.99 0.70
C MET A 71 5.72 -12.03 -0.32
N PRO A 72 5.68 -11.74 -1.62
CA PRO A 72 6.19 -12.70 -2.59
C PRO A 72 7.70 -12.82 -2.34
N LEU A 73 8.20 -14.04 -2.12
CA LEU A 73 9.63 -14.36 -2.11
C LEU A 73 10.37 -13.73 -3.32
N ALA A 74 9.63 -13.49 -4.40
CA ALA A 74 10.12 -12.81 -5.59
C ALA A 74 10.56 -11.35 -5.33
N TYR A 75 9.93 -10.61 -4.42
CA TYR A 75 10.30 -9.21 -4.15
C TYR A 75 11.71 -9.11 -3.56
N ASP A 76 11.99 -9.86 -2.49
CA ASP A 76 13.30 -9.86 -1.84
C ASP A 76 14.41 -10.36 -2.76
N LEU A 77 14.09 -11.36 -3.60
CA LEU A 77 15.02 -11.86 -4.60
C LEU A 77 15.33 -10.80 -5.68
N ILE A 78 14.29 -10.13 -6.22
CA ILE A 78 14.46 -9.10 -7.24
C ILE A 78 15.24 -7.92 -6.66
N GLN A 79 14.92 -7.49 -5.42
CA GLN A 79 15.66 -6.44 -4.73
C GLN A 79 17.13 -6.79 -4.53
N SER A 80 17.43 -8.00 -4.05
CA SER A 80 18.81 -8.46 -3.87
C SER A 80 19.56 -8.57 -5.19
N MET A 81 18.93 -9.08 -6.25
CA MET A 81 19.51 -9.11 -7.60
C MET A 81 19.86 -7.72 -8.12
N LEU A 82 18.96 -6.74 -7.90
CA LEU A 82 19.19 -5.35 -8.30
C LEU A 82 20.40 -4.75 -7.58
N LEU A 83 20.48 -4.94 -6.25
CA LEU A 83 21.58 -4.42 -5.44
C LEU A 83 22.92 -5.07 -5.79
N ILE A 84 22.93 -6.40 -5.97
CA ILE A 84 24.13 -7.14 -6.36
C ILE A 84 24.61 -6.68 -7.75
N ASP A 85 23.70 -6.53 -8.71
CA ASP A 85 24.06 -6.12 -10.08
C ASP A 85 24.60 -4.70 -10.12
N TRP A 86 24.06 -3.78 -9.28
CA TRP A 86 24.59 -2.44 -9.10
C TRP A 86 26.03 -2.47 -8.56
N GLU A 87 26.26 -3.11 -7.41
CA GLU A 87 27.54 -3.11 -6.72
C GLU A 87 28.63 -3.88 -7.49
N SER A 88 28.28 -4.97 -8.19
CA SER A 88 29.25 -5.85 -8.85
C SER A 88 29.55 -5.48 -10.30
N ASN A 89 28.60 -4.87 -11.02
CA ASN A 89 28.72 -4.70 -12.47
C ASN A 89 28.65 -3.25 -12.93
N ILE A 90 27.73 -2.44 -12.41
CA ILE A 90 27.51 -1.10 -12.92
C ILE A 90 28.37 -0.06 -12.22
N LYS A 91 28.35 -0.03 -10.90
CA LYS A 91 29.09 0.91 -10.08
C LYS A 91 30.62 0.88 -10.31
N PRO A 92 31.29 -0.31 -10.38
CA PRO A 92 32.74 -0.34 -10.61
C PRO A 92 33.14 0.28 -11.95
N SER A 93 32.37 0.03 -13.02
CA SER A 93 32.64 0.64 -14.33
C SER A 93 32.52 2.16 -14.25
N LEU A 94 31.48 2.69 -13.61
CA LEU A 94 31.26 4.12 -13.46
C LEU A 94 32.31 4.78 -12.56
N GLN A 95 32.78 4.12 -11.51
CA GLN A 95 33.87 4.61 -10.64
C GLN A 95 35.23 4.69 -11.35
N HIS A 96 35.44 3.84 -12.37
CA HIS A 96 36.60 3.95 -13.26
C HIS A 96 36.36 4.95 -14.42
N TYR A 97 35.22 5.66 -14.40
CA TYR A 97 34.79 6.60 -15.43
C TYR A 97 34.67 5.95 -16.82
N GLU A 98 34.39 4.65 -16.82
CA GLU A 98 34.15 3.86 -18.02
C GLU A 98 32.66 3.65 -18.21
N ARG A 99 32.25 3.62 -19.49
CA ARG A 99 30.87 3.27 -19.81
C ARG A 99 30.61 1.81 -19.50
N PRO A 100 29.58 1.46 -18.70
CA PRO A 100 29.18 0.06 -18.51
C PRO A 100 28.94 -0.63 -19.84
N THR A 101 29.17 -1.93 -19.88
CA THR A 101 28.89 -2.71 -21.10
C THR A 101 27.41 -2.60 -21.48
N GLN A 102 27.13 -2.55 -22.76
CA GLN A 102 25.77 -2.39 -23.25
C GLN A 102 24.83 -3.49 -22.72
N ILE A 103 25.33 -4.73 -22.71
CA ILE A 103 24.60 -5.90 -22.16
C ILE A 103 24.34 -5.72 -20.67
N GLY A 104 25.35 -5.29 -19.88
CA GLY A 104 25.20 -5.03 -18.46
C GLY A 104 24.18 -3.94 -18.17
N LEU A 105 24.22 -2.86 -18.95
CA LEU A 105 23.27 -1.75 -18.81
C LEU A 105 21.83 -2.18 -19.11
N TYR A 106 21.60 -2.94 -20.19
CA TYR A 106 20.27 -3.46 -20.51
C TYR A 106 19.75 -4.43 -19.45
N ARG A 107 20.62 -5.32 -18.96
CA ARG A 107 20.26 -6.25 -17.88
C ARG A 107 19.87 -5.50 -16.61
N PHE A 108 20.67 -4.54 -16.19
CA PHE A 108 20.40 -3.72 -15.01
C PHE A 108 19.10 -2.91 -15.15
N ALA A 109 18.89 -2.28 -16.30
CA ALA A 109 17.63 -1.59 -16.59
C ALA A 109 16.42 -2.54 -16.58
N GLY A 110 16.58 -3.78 -17.03
CA GLY A 110 15.58 -4.84 -16.92
C GLY A 110 15.30 -5.24 -15.47
N ASN A 111 16.33 -5.34 -14.64
CA ASN A 111 16.18 -5.61 -13.19
C ASN A 111 15.43 -4.48 -12.47
N ILE A 112 15.67 -3.21 -12.83
CA ILE A 112 14.89 -2.06 -12.33
C ILE A 112 13.42 -2.20 -12.73
N GLU A 113 13.14 -2.57 -13.97
CA GLU A 113 11.76 -2.76 -14.47
C GLU A 113 11.02 -3.88 -13.71
N LEU A 114 11.69 -5.02 -13.51
CA LEU A 114 11.13 -6.13 -12.72
C LEU A 114 10.87 -5.73 -11.28
N PHE A 115 11.78 -4.94 -10.69
CA PHE A 115 11.61 -4.41 -9.34
C PHE A 115 10.42 -3.45 -9.25
N LEU A 116 10.27 -2.55 -10.21
CA LEU A 116 9.14 -1.63 -10.30
C LEU A 116 7.81 -2.40 -10.41
N GLN A 117 7.74 -3.40 -11.29
CA GLN A 117 6.54 -4.24 -11.43
C GLN A 117 6.22 -5.01 -10.13
N ALA A 118 7.23 -5.50 -9.42
CA ALA A 118 7.03 -6.15 -8.13
C ALA A 118 6.45 -5.20 -7.08
N MET A 119 6.92 -3.94 -7.07
CA MET A 119 6.40 -2.88 -6.20
C MET A 119 4.95 -2.51 -6.53
N GLU A 120 4.64 -2.31 -7.81
CA GLU A 120 3.29 -2.00 -8.29
C GLU A 120 2.31 -3.11 -7.91
N ASN A 121 2.67 -4.37 -8.15
CA ASN A 121 1.87 -5.54 -7.78
C ASN A 121 1.61 -5.61 -6.26
N ALA A 122 2.65 -5.36 -5.44
CA ALA A 122 2.50 -5.34 -3.99
C ALA A 122 1.55 -4.21 -3.53
N ASN A 123 1.66 -3.03 -4.13
CA ASN A 123 0.79 -1.89 -3.85
C ASN A 123 -0.67 -2.16 -4.28
N GLU A 124 -0.89 -2.79 -5.44
CA GLU A 124 -2.22 -3.17 -5.90
C GLU A 124 -2.89 -4.16 -4.93
N GLN A 125 -2.17 -5.19 -4.49
CA GLN A 125 -2.67 -6.15 -3.52
C GLN A 125 -3.04 -5.50 -2.18
N ASN A 126 -2.22 -4.57 -1.68
CA ASN A 126 -2.51 -3.80 -0.48
C ASN A 126 -3.79 -2.97 -0.63
N THR A 127 -3.98 -2.34 -1.78
CA THR A 127 -5.16 -1.53 -2.10
C THR A 127 -6.43 -2.40 -2.17
N LEU A 128 -6.36 -3.56 -2.81
CA LEU A 128 -7.49 -4.51 -2.88
C LEU A 128 -7.86 -5.04 -1.50
N TRP A 129 -6.88 -5.35 -0.65
CA TRP A 129 -7.13 -5.80 0.72
C TRP A 129 -7.83 -4.72 1.55
N LEU A 130 -7.35 -3.47 1.47
CA LEU A 130 -7.96 -2.33 2.15
C LEU A 130 -9.41 -2.11 1.72
N ARG A 131 -9.69 -2.22 0.41
CA ARG A 131 -11.04 -2.10 -0.12
C ARG A 131 -11.97 -3.21 0.41
N ARG A 132 -11.49 -4.46 0.46
CA ARG A 132 -12.23 -5.59 1.06
C ARG A 132 -12.51 -5.36 2.54
N PHE A 133 -11.52 -4.87 3.29
CA PHE A 133 -11.67 -4.54 4.70
C PHE A 133 -12.69 -3.42 4.92
N GLN A 134 -12.67 -2.36 4.12
CA GLN A 134 -13.66 -1.29 4.17
C GLN A 134 -15.08 -1.82 3.90
N MET A 135 -15.25 -2.67 2.90
CA MET A 135 -16.55 -3.27 2.60
C MET A 135 -17.04 -4.16 3.74
N ALA A 136 -16.17 -4.96 4.35
CA ALA A 136 -16.52 -5.78 5.51
C ALA A 136 -16.92 -4.94 6.73
N MET A 137 -16.20 -3.85 7.01
CA MET A 137 -16.54 -2.89 8.05
C MET A 137 -17.90 -2.22 7.81
N MET A 138 -18.17 -1.81 6.56
CA MET A 138 -19.44 -1.20 6.19
C MET A 138 -20.62 -2.18 6.37
N LEU A 139 -20.43 -3.44 5.96
CA LEU A 139 -21.41 -4.51 6.17
C LEU A 139 -21.65 -4.75 7.67
N MET A 140 -20.60 -4.80 8.48
CA MET A 140 -20.71 -4.98 9.92
C MET A 140 -21.50 -3.84 10.58
N ILE A 141 -21.28 -2.59 10.16
CA ILE A 141 -22.05 -1.43 10.66
C ILE A 141 -23.52 -1.55 10.29
N LEU A 142 -23.85 -1.95 9.06
CA LEU A 142 -25.23 -2.17 8.62
C LEU A 142 -25.93 -3.27 9.42
N VAL A 143 -25.23 -4.38 9.68
CA VAL A 143 -25.76 -5.48 10.50
C VAL A 143 -25.98 -5.00 11.94
N ALA A 144 -25.02 -4.28 12.53
CA ALA A 144 -25.16 -3.74 13.88
C ALA A 144 -26.32 -2.75 13.99
N ALA A 145 -26.51 -1.87 12.99
CA ALA A 145 -27.65 -0.96 12.95
C ALA A 145 -28.98 -1.72 12.84
N GLY A 146 -29.05 -2.76 12.00
CA GLY A 146 -30.23 -3.62 11.87
C GLY A 146 -30.58 -4.32 13.21
N LEU A 147 -29.57 -4.89 13.88
CA LEU A 147 -29.75 -5.52 15.19
C LEU A 147 -30.23 -4.51 16.25
N MET A 148 -29.70 -3.29 16.21
CA MET A 148 -30.09 -2.23 17.12
C MET A 148 -31.55 -1.82 16.94
N ILE A 149 -32.03 -1.74 15.68
CA ILE A 149 -33.44 -1.46 15.35
C ILE A 149 -34.35 -2.58 15.88
N VAL A 150 -34.00 -3.85 15.63
CA VAL A 150 -34.76 -5.01 16.12
C VAL A 150 -34.80 -5.04 17.65
N TRP A 151 -33.70 -4.73 18.30
CA TRP A 151 -33.63 -4.65 19.77
C TRP A 151 -34.51 -3.53 20.32
N HIS A 152 -34.45 -2.30 19.76
CA HIS A 152 -35.30 -1.19 20.16
C HIS A 152 -36.78 -1.51 19.97
N TYR A 153 -37.15 -2.13 18.83
CA TYR A 153 -38.52 -2.56 18.58
C TYR A 153 -39.00 -3.57 19.62
N SER A 154 -38.20 -4.60 19.88
CA SER A 154 -38.57 -5.70 20.81
C SER A 154 -38.64 -5.25 22.28
N TRP A 155 -37.77 -4.30 22.69
CA TRP A 155 -37.64 -3.92 24.10
C TRP A 155 -38.44 -2.68 24.48
N ILE A 156 -38.69 -1.78 23.56
CA ILE A 156 -39.34 -0.48 23.85
C ILE A 156 -40.73 -0.43 23.19
N ILE A 157 -40.82 -0.68 21.91
CA ILE A 157 -42.06 -0.45 21.16
C ILE A 157 -43.11 -1.50 21.48
N ARG A 158 -42.74 -2.78 21.49
CA ARG A 158 -43.66 -3.89 21.77
C ARG A 158 -44.27 -3.88 23.18
N PRO A 159 -43.52 -3.57 24.27
CA PRO A 159 -44.14 -3.37 25.58
C PRO A 159 -45.06 -2.15 25.66
N LEU A 160 -44.71 -1.04 24.98
CA LEU A 160 -45.55 0.15 24.92
C LEU A 160 -46.89 -0.10 24.17
N GLU A 161 -46.88 -0.84 23.10
CA GLU A 161 -48.10 -1.26 22.38
C GLU A 161 -48.98 -2.12 23.30
N LYS A 162 -48.40 -3.08 24.03
CA LYS A 162 -49.18 -3.90 25.00
C LYS A 162 -49.79 -3.06 26.13
N LEU A 163 -49.05 -2.05 26.63
CA LEU A 163 -49.58 -1.15 27.65
C LEU A 163 -50.72 -0.25 27.10
N ARG A 164 -50.57 0.25 25.86
CA ARG A 164 -51.60 1.05 25.19
C ARG A 164 -52.89 0.25 25.03
N ASP A 165 -52.79 -0.98 24.50
CA ASP A 165 -53.93 -1.87 24.26
C ASP A 165 -54.59 -2.25 25.59
N GLY A 166 -53.80 -2.43 26.68
CA GLY A 166 -54.35 -2.66 28.01
C GLY A 166 -55.12 -1.45 28.58
N VAL A 167 -54.61 -0.24 28.40
CA VAL A 167 -55.31 1.02 28.80
C VAL A 167 -56.58 1.24 28.01
N GLU A 168 -56.57 0.97 26.72
CA GLU A 168 -57.75 1.09 25.85
C GLU A 168 -58.85 0.11 26.23
N THR A 169 -58.49 -1.14 26.58
CA THR A 169 -59.43 -2.19 27.08
C THR A 169 -60.05 -1.80 28.41
N ILE A 170 -59.31 -1.17 29.30
CA ILE A 170 -59.81 -0.67 30.60
C ILE A 170 -60.72 0.55 30.40
N SER A 171 -60.41 1.45 29.43
CA SER A 171 -61.27 2.61 29.14
C SER A 171 -62.63 2.22 28.51
N GLU A 172 -62.71 1.05 27.84
CA GLU A 172 -63.92 0.47 27.29
C GLU A 172 -64.75 -0.30 28.37
N GLY A 173 -64.37 -0.26 29.63
CA GLY A 173 -65.13 -0.85 30.72
C GLY A 173 -65.00 -2.38 30.87
N ARG A 174 -64.06 -3.00 30.20
CA ARG A 174 -63.72 -4.43 30.28
C ARG A 174 -62.69 -4.66 31.38
N PHE A 175 -63.17 -4.79 32.63
CA PHE A 175 -62.35 -5.12 33.79
C PHE A 175 -62.13 -6.64 33.86
N GLY A 176 -60.99 -7.14 33.44
CA GLY A 176 -60.67 -8.58 33.52
C GLY A 176 -59.50 -9.09 32.70
N VAL A 177 -58.67 -8.22 32.14
CA VAL A 177 -57.46 -8.66 31.42
C VAL A 177 -56.30 -8.84 32.40
N GLN A 178 -55.90 -10.08 32.64
CA GLN A 178 -54.67 -10.41 33.32
C GLN A 178 -53.52 -10.07 32.39
N ILE A 179 -52.62 -9.16 32.79
CA ILE A 179 -51.40 -8.79 32.04
C ILE A 179 -50.35 -9.79 32.51
N ASP A 180 -49.99 -10.77 31.69
CA ASP A 180 -48.85 -11.67 31.87
C ASP A 180 -47.54 -10.98 31.45
#